data_c898d695ac1ff025cb23c0aa3b2a3b4c
#
_entry.id   c898d695ac1ff025cb23c0aa3b2a3b4c
#
_cell.length_a   1.000
_cell.length_b   1.000
_cell.length_c   1.000
_cell.angle_alpha   90.00
_cell.angle_beta   90.00
_cell.angle_gamma   90.00
#
_symmetry.space_group_name_H-M   'P 1'
#
loop_
_entity.id
_entity.type
_entity.pdbx_description
1 polymer ?
#
loop_
_entity_poly.entity_id
_entity_poly.type
_entity_poly.pdbx_seq_one_letter_code
_entity_poly.pdbx_strand_id
1 'polypeptide(L)' 'MPHIAVTMIPGRNRDAKEKLEQKLKECLMEELRVEEKFVSVSIEDIEFKDWNDHIREIPTESFFIKPE' A
#
# COMPACT_ATOMS: atom_id res chain seq x y z
N MET A 1 -8.06 -11.54 7.90
CA MET A 1 -8.46 -10.83 6.67
C MET A 1 -7.49 -9.68 6.42
N PRO A 2 -6.30 -9.92 5.72
CA PRO A 2 -5.34 -8.83 5.52
C PRO A 2 -5.77 -7.83 4.44
N HIS A 3 -5.44 -6.57 4.67
CA HIS A 3 -5.62 -5.49 3.71
C HIS A 3 -4.30 -4.77 3.52
N ILE A 4 -3.92 -4.55 2.25
CA ILE A 4 -2.72 -3.79 1.92
C ILE A 4 -3.16 -2.39 1.49
N ALA A 5 -2.69 -1.39 2.21
CA ALA A 5 -2.95 0.01 1.88
C ALA A 5 -1.67 0.66 1.39
N VAL A 6 -1.67 1.09 0.13
CA VAL A 6 -0.53 1.77 -0.47
C VAL A 6 -0.91 3.22 -0.70
N THR A 7 -0.05 4.13 -0.31
CA THR A 7 -0.21 5.54 -0.63
C THR A 7 1.02 6.01 -1.38
N MET A 8 0.81 6.89 -2.35
CA MET A 8 1.88 7.38 -3.18
C MET A 8 1.55 8.75 -3.74
N ILE A 9 2.58 9.48 -4.14
CA ILE A 9 2.40 10.75 -4.84
C ILE A 9 1.80 10.46 -6.22
N PRO A 10 0.90 11.31 -6.73
CA PRO A 10 0.31 11.10 -8.04
C PRO A 10 1.34 11.04 -9.17
N GLY A 11 1.01 10.40 -10.26
CA GLY A 11 1.86 10.34 -11.44
C GLY A 11 1.91 8.98 -12.10
N ARG A 12 1.48 7.94 -11.42
CA ARG A 12 1.44 6.61 -12.02
C ARG A 12 0.06 6.35 -12.58
N ASN A 13 0.00 5.69 -13.74
CA ASN A 13 -1.27 5.40 -14.38
C ASN A 13 -1.92 4.15 -13.80
N ARG A 14 -3.13 3.87 -14.28
CA ARG A 14 -3.92 2.72 -13.79
C ARG A 14 -3.21 1.40 -14.04
N ASP A 15 -2.58 1.25 -15.21
CA ASP A 15 -1.87 0.01 -15.54
C ASP A 15 -0.77 -0.30 -14.52
N ALA A 16 0.03 0.71 -14.17
CA ALA A 16 1.10 0.53 -13.20
C ALA A 16 0.54 0.13 -11.83
N LYS A 17 -0.57 0.76 -11.45
CA LYS A 17 -1.21 0.45 -10.17
C LYS A 17 -1.80 -0.95 -10.14
N GLU A 18 -2.42 -1.39 -11.24
CA GLU A 18 -2.98 -2.74 -11.34
C GLU A 18 -1.89 -3.81 -11.25
N LYS A 19 -0.75 -3.57 -11.91
CA LYS A 19 0.38 -4.50 -11.83
C LYS A 19 0.96 -4.55 -10.42
N LEU A 20 1.07 -3.41 -9.77
CA LEU A 20 1.57 -3.33 -8.40
C LEU A 20 0.64 -4.09 -7.46
N GLU A 21 -0.66 -3.81 -7.54
CA GLU A 21 -1.64 -4.46 -6.68
C GLU A 21 -1.59 -5.97 -6.84
N GLN A 22 -1.47 -6.46 -8.08
CA GLN A 22 -1.42 -7.90 -8.34
C GLN A 22 -0.19 -8.54 -7.68
N LYS A 23 0.98 -7.90 -7.81
CA LYS A 23 2.20 -8.41 -7.21
C LYS A 23 2.16 -8.38 -5.69
N LEU A 24 1.60 -7.32 -5.12
CA LEU A 24 1.46 -7.21 -3.66
C LEU A 24 0.52 -8.29 -3.13
N LYS A 25 -0.60 -8.50 -3.82
CA LYS A 25 -1.54 -9.56 -3.42
C LYS A 25 -0.88 -10.92 -3.44
N GLU A 26 -0.19 -11.25 -4.52
CA GLU A 26 0.50 -12.52 -4.66
C GLU A 26 1.53 -12.73 -3.56
N CYS A 27 2.32 -11.70 -3.29
CA CYS A 27 3.34 -11.76 -2.24
C CYS A 27 2.72 -12.03 -0.88
N LEU A 28 1.66 -11.31 -0.55
CA LEU A 28 1.01 -11.46 0.74
C LEU A 28 0.37 -12.83 0.91
N MET A 29 -0.29 -13.32 -0.14
CA MET A 29 -0.89 -14.65 -0.12
C MET A 29 0.16 -15.73 0.13
N GLU A 30 1.30 -15.61 -0.53
CA GLU A 30 2.39 -16.56 -0.41
C GLU A 30 3.02 -16.52 0.98
N GLU A 31 3.34 -15.33 1.46
CA GLU A 31 4.01 -15.16 2.75
C GLU A 31 3.13 -15.53 3.94
N LEU A 32 1.86 -15.16 3.89
CA LEU A 32 0.93 -15.41 5.00
C LEU A 32 0.11 -16.68 4.81
N ARG A 33 0.21 -17.32 3.64
CA ARG A 33 -0.54 -18.54 3.30
C ARG A 33 -2.05 -18.37 3.51
N VAL A 34 -2.58 -17.28 2.93
CA VAL A 34 -4.01 -16.98 2.97
C VAL A 34 -4.60 -17.05 1.57
N GLU A 35 -5.88 -17.33 1.49
CA GLU A 35 -6.58 -17.42 0.22
C GLU A 35 -6.88 -16.04 -0.35
N GLU A 36 -6.94 -15.95 -1.67
CA GLU A 36 -7.19 -14.70 -2.39
C GLU A 36 -8.42 -13.95 -1.88
N LYS A 37 -9.49 -14.67 -1.56
CA LYS A 37 -10.74 -14.04 -1.14
C LYS A 37 -10.63 -13.22 0.15
N PHE A 38 -9.57 -13.43 0.93
CA PHE A 38 -9.37 -12.70 2.18
C PHE A 38 -8.47 -11.47 2.01
N VAL A 39 -7.88 -11.27 0.83
CA VAL A 39 -6.92 -10.19 0.59
C VAL A 39 -7.58 -9.06 -0.19
N SER A 40 -7.40 -7.84 0.30
CA SER A 40 -7.80 -6.65 -0.43
C SER A 40 -6.63 -5.69 -0.51
N VAL A 41 -6.62 -4.85 -1.53
CA VAL A 41 -5.55 -3.88 -1.78
C VAL A 41 -6.17 -2.55 -2.16
N SER A 42 -5.71 -1.49 -1.54
CA SER A 42 -6.08 -0.14 -1.95
C SER A 42 -4.82 0.63 -2.33
N ILE A 43 -4.94 1.48 -3.32
CA ILE A 43 -3.87 2.37 -3.75
C ILE A 43 -4.45 3.78 -3.84
N GLU A 44 -3.91 4.68 -3.05
CA GLU A 44 -4.43 6.04 -2.95
C GLU A 44 -3.35 7.05 -3.31
N ASP A 45 -3.70 8.00 -4.18
CA ASP A 45 -2.81 9.11 -4.51
C ASP A 45 -2.95 10.19 -3.45
N ILE A 46 -1.82 10.64 -2.91
CA ILE A 46 -1.76 11.73 -1.95
C ILE A 46 -0.99 12.87 -2.60
N GLU A 47 -1.60 14.05 -2.64
CA GLU A 47 -0.92 15.21 -3.23
C GLU A 47 0.39 15.50 -2.51
N PHE A 48 1.38 15.96 -3.26
CA PHE A 48 2.71 16.23 -2.71
C PHE A 48 2.64 17.18 -1.52
N LYS A 49 1.79 18.20 -1.61
CA LYS A 49 1.64 19.20 -0.52
C LYS A 49 1.15 18.60 0.79
N ASP A 50 0.45 17.47 0.71
CA ASP A 50 -0.14 16.81 1.89
C ASP A 50 0.68 15.60 2.35
N TRP A 51 1.74 15.25 1.62
CA TRP A 51 2.47 14.01 1.86
C TRP A 51 3.06 13.92 3.27
N ASN A 52 3.73 14.97 3.73
CA ASN A 52 4.35 14.93 5.07
C ASN A 52 3.31 14.79 6.17
N ASP A 53 2.19 15.47 6.03
CA ASP A 53 1.10 15.38 7.00
C ASP A 53 0.50 13.97 7.00
N HIS A 54 0.33 13.40 5.80
CA HIS A 54 -0.18 12.04 5.66
C HIS A 54 0.72 11.02 6.38
N ILE A 55 2.03 11.14 6.19
CA ILE A 55 2.99 10.23 6.81
C ILE A 55 2.96 10.38 8.34
N ARG A 56 2.80 11.60 8.85
CA ARG A 56 2.74 11.84 10.29
C ARG A 56 1.51 11.24 10.97
N GLU A 57 0.45 10.99 10.21
CA GLU A 57 -0.76 10.37 10.75
C GLU A 57 -0.59 8.87 11.00
N ILE A 58 0.42 8.25 10.41
CA ILE A 58 0.68 6.83 10.62
C ILE A 58 1.33 6.66 11.99
N PRO A 59 0.78 5.81 12.85
CA PRO A 59 1.39 5.58 14.18
C PRO A 59 2.84 5.13 14.04
N THR A 60 3.72 5.71 14.85
CA THR A 60 5.15 5.43 14.80
C THR A 60 5.44 3.93 14.91
N GLU A 61 4.73 3.24 15.79
CA GLU A 61 4.91 1.81 16.02
C GLU A 61 4.49 0.94 14.85
N SER A 62 3.80 1.52 13.86
CA SER A 62 3.38 0.77 12.67
C SER A 62 4.47 0.70 11.61
N PHE A 63 5.50 1.53 11.72
CA PHE A 63 6.58 1.53 10.74
C PHE A 63 7.56 0.40 11.01
N PHE A 64 7.73 -0.48 10.05
CA PHE A 64 8.81 -1.46 10.03
C PHE A 64 9.99 -0.92 9.24
N ILE A 65 9.71 -0.07 8.25
CA ILE A 65 10.71 0.68 7.50
C ILE A 65 10.32 2.15 7.60
N LYS A 66 11.14 2.94 8.28
CA LYS A 66 10.83 4.35 8.51
C LYS A 66 11.19 5.19 7.29
N PRO A 67 10.44 6.29 7.04
CA PRO A 67 10.81 7.21 5.98
C PRO A 67 12.10 7.92 6.35
N GLU A 68 12.89 8.23 5.34
CA GLU A 68 14.15 8.98 5.52
C GLU A 68 13.94 10.47 5.36
#